data_ae3433bc0c9e4b6fa23c5e6c62b81489
#
_entry.id   ae3433bc0c9e4b6fa23c5e6c62b81489
#
_cell.length_a   1.000
_cell.length_b   1.000
_cell.length_c   1.000
_cell.angle_alpha   90.00
_cell.angle_beta   90.00
_cell.angle_gamma   90.00
#
_symmetry.space_group_name_H-M   'P 1'
#
loop_
_entity.id
_entity.type
_entity.pdbx_description
1 polymer ?
#
loop_
_entity_poly.entity_id
_entity_poly.type
_entity_poly.pdbx_seq_one_letter_code
_entity_poly.pdbx_strand_id
1 'polypeptide(L)'
;MEQTGLKKAFIQLHLSVMLAGFTGLFGKLVTLNETTLTWYRLVFTTMILLVFTGLPRIEFKKFLKIAGCGTLLGLHWILFYASIKASNVSIGVVSFASICFFTSIFEPMILHKRFSIVDMLLALITIVGLACIFSFDTRYRTGIIIGVLSAAVCSLYAITNKTACKDIKSRTALLYLMVGGLIGVSIIIPFYLMIYPSAQPVMVIPEGDNLWWLLCLALFCTAGLYLLQIIVLKKLSAFTVNLTYNLEPCYTILIAFAAFGEGRELNVSFYVGITMVILSVVLQNLMASRRKENTKK
;
A
#
# COMPACT_ATOMS: atom_id res chain seq x y z
N MET A 1 -23.45 1.34 -25.52
CA MET A 1 -22.40 2.28 -25.01
C MET A 1 -22.10 2.10 -23.53
N GLU A 2 -23.06 1.83 -22.66
CA GLU A 2 -22.86 1.67 -21.22
C GLU A 2 -22.05 0.42 -20.83
N GLN A 3 -22.31 -0.73 -21.44
CA GLN A 3 -21.56 -1.97 -21.23
C GLN A 3 -20.08 -1.88 -21.64
N THR A 4 -19.76 -1.14 -22.69
CA THR A 4 -18.37 -0.93 -23.13
C THR A 4 -17.61 -0.05 -22.15
N GLY A 5 -18.29 0.92 -21.53
CA GLY A 5 -17.73 1.78 -20.50
C GLY A 5 -17.42 1.03 -19.19
N LEU A 6 -18.27 0.08 -18.82
CA LEU A 6 -18.11 -0.76 -17.64
C LEU A 6 -16.95 -1.77 -17.79
N LYS A 7 -16.88 -2.46 -18.93
CA LYS A 7 -15.75 -3.36 -19.25
C LYS A 7 -14.41 -2.63 -19.19
N LYS A 8 -14.34 -1.43 -19.77
CA LYS A 8 -13.13 -0.60 -19.72
C LYS A 8 -12.74 -0.24 -18.27
N ALA A 9 -13.72 0.06 -17.41
CA ALA A 9 -13.46 0.37 -16.02
C ALA A 9 -12.88 -0.84 -15.25
N PHE A 10 -13.39 -2.05 -15.48
CA PHE A 10 -12.84 -3.27 -14.88
C PHE A 10 -11.43 -3.59 -15.37
N ILE A 11 -11.14 -3.43 -16.67
CA ILE A 11 -9.78 -3.60 -17.20
C ILE A 11 -8.82 -2.60 -16.54
N GLN A 12 -9.22 -1.32 -16.43
CA GLN A 12 -8.43 -0.29 -15.76
C GLN A 12 -8.21 -0.61 -14.29
N LEU A 13 -9.21 -1.19 -13.61
CA LEU A 13 -9.10 -1.63 -12.22
C LEU A 13 -8.10 -2.76 -12.07
N HIS A 14 -8.20 -3.84 -12.84
CA HIS A 14 -7.22 -4.93 -12.78
C HIS A 14 -5.81 -4.48 -13.15
N LEU A 15 -5.67 -3.57 -14.13
CA LEU A 15 -4.38 -2.99 -14.45
C LEU A 15 -3.80 -2.21 -13.26
N SER A 16 -4.62 -1.44 -12.54
CA SER A 16 -4.16 -0.71 -11.37
C SER A 16 -3.73 -1.65 -10.22
N VAL A 17 -4.46 -2.75 -10.01
CA VAL A 17 -4.10 -3.77 -9.01
C VAL A 17 -2.82 -4.51 -9.39
N MET A 18 -2.64 -4.83 -10.67
CA MET A 18 -1.40 -5.42 -11.17
C MET A 18 -0.20 -4.47 -10.98
N LEU A 19 -0.38 -3.18 -11.28
CA LEU A 19 0.64 -2.16 -11.01
C LEU A 19 0.98 -2.05 -9.52
N ALA A 20 0.00 -2.21 -8.64
CA ALA A 20 0.25 -2.29 -7.20
C ALA A 20 1.13 -3.50 -6.86
N GLY A 21 0.82 -4.68 -7.44
CA GLY A 21 1.62 -5.89 -7.28
C GLY A 21 3.09 -5.73 -7.71
N PHE A 22 3.37 -4.96 -8.77
CA PHE A 22 4.73 -4.64 -9.19
C PHE A 22 5.50 -3.74 -8.20
N THR A 23 4.83 -3.06 -7.28
CA THR A 23 5.49 -2.21 -6.28
C THR A 23 6.51 -3.01 -5.44
N GLY A 24 6.15 -4.23 -5.03
CA GLY A 24 7.04 -5.12 -4.31
C GLY A 24 8.25 -5.57 -5.15
N LEU A 25 8.02 -5.89 -6.43
CA LEU A 25 9.07 -6.26 -7.38
C LEU A 25 10.12 -5.14 -7.52
N PHE A 26 9.67 -3.91 -7.81
CA PHE A 26 10.58 -2.76 -7.91
C PHE A 26 11.29 -2.47 -6.59
N GLY A 27 10.61 -2.69 -5.45
CA GLY A 27 11.23 -2.56 -4.14
C GLY A 27 12.41 -3.51 -3.90
N LYS A 28 12.40 -4.70 -4.54
CA LYS A 28 13.51 -5.66 -4.51
C LYS A 28 14.60 -5.34 -5.54
N LEU A 29 14.20 -4.90 -6.74
CA LEU A 29 15.14 -4.55 -7.82
C LEU A 29 15.98 -3.31 -7.50
N VAL A 30 15.40 -2.34 -6.78
CA VAL A 30 16.13 -1.17 -6.30
C VAL A 30 17.01 -1.56 -5.12
N THR A 31 18.33 -1.54 -5.31
CA THR A 31 19.31 -1.96 -4.31
C THR A 31 19.63 -0.86 -3.28
N LEU A 32 19.09 0.36 -3.46
CA LEU A 32 19.25 1.47 -2.52
C LEU A 32 18.58 1.17 -1.18
N ASN A 33 19.01 1.85 -0.12
CA ASN A 33 18.34 1.83 1.17
C ASN A 33 16.85 2.18 1.03
N GLU A 34 15.97 1.61 1.87
CA GLU A 34 14.51 1.83 1.81
C GLU A 34 14.11 3.29 2.00
N THR A 35 14.86 4.07 2.79
CA THR A 35 14.59 5.49 2.98
C THR A 35 14.94 6.28 1.72
N THR A 36 16.08 6.00 1.11
CA THR A 36 16.54 6.60 -0.15
C THR A 36 15.59 6.25 -1.30
N LEU A 37 15.18 4.98 -1.41
CA LEU A 37 14.21 4.51 -2.39
C LEU A 37 12.89 5.30 -2.26
N THR A 38 12.34 5.38 -1.04
CA THR A 38 11.09 6.08 -0.79
C THR A 38 11.19 7.57 -1.08
N TRP A 39 12.30 8.20 -0.70
CA TRP A 39 12.54 9.61 -0.92
C TRP A 39 12.59 9.95 -2.42
N TYR A 40 13.38 9.22 -3.22
CA TYR A 40 13.43 9.42 -4.67
C TYR A 40 12.11 9.05 -5.37
N ARG A 41 11.40 8.04 -4.90
CA ARG A 41 10.05 7.73 -5.37
C ARG A 41 9.12 8.94 -5.21
N LEU A 42 9.16 9.61 -4.05
CA LEU A 42 8.36 10.82 -3.80
C LEU A 42 8.81 12.00 -4.67
N VAL A 43 10.13 12.23 -4.82
CA VAL A 43 10.69 13.28 -5.68
C VAL A 43 10.22 13.10 -7.12
N PHE A 44 10.49 11.95 -7.72
CA PHE A 44 10.15 11.70 -9.13
C PHE A 44 8.65 11.74 -9.37
N THR A 45 7.84 11.15 -8.48
CA THR A 45 6.38 11.23 -8.60
C THR A 45 5.88 12.68 -8.47
N THR A 46 6.43 13.46 -7.54
CA THR A 46 6.07 14.87 -7.39
C THR A 46 6.40 15.66 -8.65
N MET A 47 7.59 15.46 -9.24
CA MET A 47 8.00 16.11 -10.49
C MET A 47 7.05 15.75 -11.64
N ILE A 48 6.75 14.46 -11.81
CA ILE A 48 5.79 14.00 -12.83
C ILE A 48 4.43 14.67 -12.64
N LEU A 49 3.90 14.68 -11.42
CA LEU A 49 2.59 15.27 -11.13
C LEU A 49 2.57 16.79 -11.31
N LEU A 50 3.66 17.50 -10.99
CA LEU A 50 3.78 18.94 -11.22
C LEU A 50 3.69 19.28 -12.72
N VAL A 51 4.32 18.50 -13.59
CA VAL A 51 4.23 18.69 -15.05
C VAL A 51 2.80 18.56 -15.55
N PHE A 52 2.04 17.58 -15.06
CA PHE A 52 0.67 17.30 -15.52
C PHE A 52 -0.44 18.08 -14.78
N THR A 53 -0.17 18.60 -13.58
CA THR A 53 -1.20 19.22 -12.73
C THR A 53 -0.95 20.71 -12.53
N GLY A 54 0.30 21.16 -12.74
CA GLY A 54 0.74 22.48 -12.29
C GLY A 54 0.77 22.56 -10.76
N LEU A 55 0.75 23.76 -10.23
CA LEU A 55 0.71 24.03 -8.78
C LEU A 55 -0.61 24.71 -8.40
N PRO A 56 -1.73 23.97 -8.22
CA PRO A 56 -3.02 24.55 -7.87
C PRO A 56 -2.98 25.10 -6.44
N ARG A 57 -3.55 26.29 -6.26
CA ARG A 57 -3.62 26.91 -4.93
C ARG A 57 -4.60 26.16 -4.02
N ILE A 58 -4.18 25.88 -2.78
CA ILE A 58 -5.02 25.31 -1.72
C ILE A 58 -4.83 26.12 -0.42
N GLU A 59 -5.81 26.04 0.44
CA GLU A 59 -5.76 26.63 1.78
C GLU A 59 -4.70 25.92 2.64
N PHE A 60 -3.90 26.69 3.40
CA PHE A 60 -2.79 26.16 4.19
C PHE A 60 -3.23 25.08 5.20
N LYS A 61 -4.38 25.26 5.86
CA LYS A 61 -4.95 24.24 6.78
C LYS A 61 -5.27 22.93 6.07
N LYS A 62 -5.77 22.99 4.82
CA LYS A 62 -6.02 21.81 3.99
C LYS A 62 -4.71 21.17 3.56
N PHE A 63 -3.71 21.97 3.16
CA PHE A 63 -2.37 21.48 2.86
C PHE A 63 -1.79 20.68 4.03
N LEU A 64 -1.80 21.22 5.26
CA LEU A 64 -1.27 20.52 6.43
C LEU A 64 -1.94 19.17 6.68
N LYS A 65 -3.28 19.09 6.53
CA LYS A 65 -4.00 17.82 6.68
C LYS A 65 -3.56 16.78 5.62
N ILE A 66 -3.46 17.20 4.37
CA ILE A 66 -3.05 16.32 3.28
C ILE A 66 -1.57 15.95 3.43
N ALA A 67 -0.71 16.90 3.81
CA ALA A 67 0.70 16.66 4.06
C ALA A 67 0.93 15.63 5.17
N GLY A 68 0.16 15.70 6.26
CA GLY A 68 0.17 14.67 7.31
C GLY A 68 -0.21 13.29 6.77
N CYS A 69 -1.23 13.20 5.92
CA CYS A 69 -1.57 11.94 5.26
C CYS A 69 -0.43 11.46 4.33
N GLY A 70 0.20 12.37 3.59
CA GLY A 70 1.35 12.08 2.74
C GLY A 70 2.55 11.55 3.55
N THR A 71 2.79 12.14 4.73
CA THR A 71 3.82 11.67 5.68
C THR A 71 3.56 10.24 6.14
N LEU A 72 2.31 9.91 6.51
CA LEU A 72 1.93 8.53 6.86
C LEU A 72 2.14 7.57 5.69
N LEU A 73 1.79 7.99 4.47
CA LEU A 73 2.00 7.19 3.27
C LEU A 73 3.50 6.94 3.03
N GLY A 74 4.32 7.96 3.14
CA GLY A 74 5.77 7.83 2.99
C GLY A 74 6.41 6.94 4.06
N LEU A 75 5.99 7.08 5.32
CA LEU A 75 6.44 6.19 6.40
C LEU A 75 6.02 4.74 6.15
N HIS A 76 4.77 4.51 5.71
CA HIS A 76 4.34 3.19 5.29
C HIS A 76 5.26 2.61 4.22
N TRP A 77 5.63 3.37 3.19
CA TRP A 77 6.53 2.87 2.14
C TRP A 77 7.93 2.53 2.67
N ILE A 78 8.51 3.35 3.55
CA ILE A 78 9.79 3.03 4.20
C ILE A 78 9.69 1.67 4.89
N LEU A 79 8.69 1.48 5.74
CA LEU A 79 8.49 0.23 6.47
C LEU A 79 8.19 -0.95 5.54
N PHE A 80 7.42 -0.74 4.47
CA PHE A 80 7.11 -1.78 3.49
C PHE A 80 8.37 -2.27 2.77
N TYR A 81 9.19 -1.36 2.28
CA TYR A 81 10.45 -1.74 1.65
C TYR A 81 11.47 -2.30 2.62
N ALA A 82 11.52 -1.81 3.85
CA ALA A 82 12.34 -2.40 4.91
C ALA A 82 11.92 -3.85 5.19
N SER A 83 10.61 -4.14 5.22
CA SER A 83 10.07 -5.49 5.36
C SER A 83 10.54 -6.42 4.23
N ILE A 84 10.44 -5.96 2.98
CA ILE A 84 10.90 -6.73 1.81
C ILE A 84 12.40 -6.99 1.88
N LYS A 85 13.21 -5.99 2.25
CA LYS A 85 14.68 -6.12 2.34
C LYS A 85 15.12 -7.01 3.51
N ALA A 86 14.38 -6.99 4.62
CA ALA A 86 14.63 -7.85 5.77
C ALA A 86 14.10 -9.29 5.60
N SER A 87 13.36 -9.56 4.52
CA SER A 87 12.80 -10.88 4.21
C SER A 87 12.82 -11.16 2.70
N ASN A 88 11.67 -11.20 2.08
CA ASN A 88 11.49 -11.25 0.62
C ASN A 88 10.18 -10.57 0.22
N VAL A 89 9.91 -10.46 -1.10
CA VAL A 89 8.72 -9.78 -1.61
C VAL A 89 7.44 -10.43 -1.11
N SER A 90 7.36 -11.77 -1.17
CA SER A 90 6.16 -12.53 -0.78
C SER A 90 5.83 -12.33 0.70
N ILE A 91 6.84 -12.42 1.58
CA ILE A 91 6.68 -12.21 3.04
C ILE A 91 6.27 -10.77 3.35
N GLY A 92 6.91 -9.78 2.71
CA GLY A 92 6.57 -8.37 2.92
C GLY A 92 5.12 -8.07 2.57
N VAL A 93 4.64 -8.56 1.41
CA VAL A 93 3.26 -8.34 0.94
C VAL A 93 2.25 -9.09 1.79
N VAL A 94 2.54 -10.34 2.19
CA VAL A 94 1.64 -11.10 3.07
C VAL A 94 1.52 -10.45 4.44
N SER A 95 2.62 -9.98 5.01
CA SER A 95 2.61 -9.27 6.29
C SER A 95 1.81 -7.96 6.18
N PHE A 96 1.94 -7.25 5.06
CA PHE A 96 1.17 -6.03 4.79
C PHE A 96 -0.33 -6.30 4.64
N ALA A 97 -0.77 -7.48 4.21
CA ALA A 97 -2.20 -7.84 4.13
C ALA A 97 -2.93 -7.77 5.48
N SER A 98 -2.19 -7.69 6.62
CA SER A 98 -2.76 -7.38 7.95
C SER A 98 -3.40 -5.98 8.04
N ILE A 99 -3.31 -5.15 7.01
CA ILE A 99 -3.94 -3.81 6.95
C ILE A 99 -5.44 -3.85 7.26
N CYS A 100 -6.16 -4.91 6.83
CA CYS A 100 -7.58 -5.07 7.10
C CYS A 100 -7.86 -5.22 8.60
N PHE A 101 -6.96 -5.88 9.35
CA PHE A 101 -7.05 -5.98 10.81
C PHE A 101 -6.98 -4.61 11.47
N PHE A 102 -5.93 -3.85 11.17
CA PHE A 102 -5.78 -2.51 11.73
C PHE A 102 -6.92 -1.58 11.33
N THR A 103 -7.41 -1.68 10.09
CA THR A 103 -8.55 -0.87 9.63
C THR A 103 -9.82 -1.18 10.39
N SER A 104 -10.07 -2.45 10.73
CA SER A 104 -11.25 -2.86 11.50
C SER A 104 -11.28 -2.29 12.93
N ILE A 105 -10.11 -1.96 13.47
CA ILE A 105 -9.95 -1.33 14.79
C ILE A 105 -9.91 0.20 14.68
N PHE A 106 -9.04 0.74 13.82
CA PHE A 106 -8.77 2.18 13.75
C PHE A 106 -9.92 2.97 13.11
N GLU A 107 -10.62 2.41 12.09
CA GLU A 107 -11.71 3.15 11.44
C GLU A 107 -12.87 3.44 12.41
N PRO A 108 -13.38 2.50 13.20
CA PRO A 108 -14.39 2.79 14.23
C PRO A 108 -13.91 3.78 15.27
N MET A 109 -12.65 3.65 15.75
CA MET A 109 -12.10 4.56 16.77
C MET A 109 -11.98 6.00 16.25
N ILE A 110 -11.43 6.19 15.05
CA ILE A 110 -11.16 7.52 14.48
C ILE A 110 -12.44 8.19 13.95
N LEU A 111 -13.34 7.41 13.35
CA LEU A 111 -14.58 7.93 12.75
C LEU A 111 -15.81 7.79 13.67
N HIS A 112 -15.60 7.39 14.93
CA HIS A 112 -16.69 7.19 15.93
C HIS A 112 -17.82 6.30 15.42
N LYS A 113 -17.49 5.19 14.73
CA LYS A 113 -18.44 4.21 14.23
C LYS A 113 -18.60 3.04 15.21
N ARG A 114 -19.65 2.23 15.01
CA ARG A 114 -19.80 0.99 15.77
C ARG A 114 -18.78 -0.04 15.33
N PHE A 115 -18.17 -0.74 16.28
CA PHE A 115 -17.31 -1.90 16.00
C PHE A 115 -18.10 -3.03 15.37
N SER A 116 -17.51 -3.69 14.40
CA SER A 116 -18.06 -4.86 13.75
C SER A 116 -17.35 -6.11 14.28
N ILE A 117 -18.06 -6.91 15.08
CA ILE A 117 -17.54 -8.19 15.60
C ILE A 117 -17.09 -9.10 14.45
N VAL A 118 -17.83 -9.10 13.35
CA VAL A 118 -17.49 -9.90 12.17
C VAL A 118 -16.17 -9.47 11.56
N ASP A 119 -15.94 -8.15 11.40
CA ASP A 119 -14.69 -7.63 10.84
C ASP A 119 -13.52 -7.97 11.77
N MET A 120 -13.74 -7.95 13.09
CA MET A 120 -12.75 -8.37 14.09
C MET A 120 -12.44 -9.87 14.02
N LEU A 121 -13.45 -10.74 13.86
CA LEU A 121 -13.24 -12.18 13.72
C LEU A 121 -12.47 -12.51 12.44
N LEU A 122 -12.80 -11.88 11.32
CA LEU A 122 -12.06 -12.04 10.07
C LEU A 122 -10.63 -11.53 10.18
N ALA A 123 -10.43 -10.44 10.90
CA ALA A 123 -9.12 -9.92 11.23
C ALA A 123 -8.31 -10.87 12.11
N LEU A 124 -8.96 -11.57 13.03
CA LEU A 124 -8.31 -12.60 13.85
C LEU A 124 -7.81 -13.78 13.00
N ILE A 125 -8.57 -14.20 11.98
CA ILE A 125 -8.11 -15.22 11.01
C ILE A 125 -6.83 -14.76 10.32
N THR A 126 -6.74 -13.47 9.94
CA THR A 126 -5.51 -12.89 9.36
C THR A 126 -4.34 -12.99 10.33
N ILE A 127 -4.55 -12.65 11.63
CA ILE A 127 -3.50 -12.78 12.67
C ILE A 127 -3.04 -14.22 12.83
N VAL A 128 -3.98 -15.17 12.87
CA VAL A 128 -3.63 -16.60 12.98
C VAL A 128 -2.83 -17.04 11.75
N GLY A 129 -3.22 -16.61 10.54
CA GLY A 129 -2.47 -16.85 9.32
C GLY A 129 -1.04 -16.30 9.40
N LEU A 130 -0.87 -15.07 9.87
CA LEU A 130 0.46 -14.47 10.10
C LEU A 130 1.24 -15.23 11.19
N ALA A 131 0.59 -15.65 12.28
CA ALA A 131 1.23 -16.44 13.33
C ALA A 131 1.73 -17.79 12.78
N CYS A 132 1.00 -18.45 11.90
CA CYS A 132 1.46 -19.65 11.22
C CYS A 132 2.75 -19.38 10.43
N ILE A 133 2.80 -18.30 9.65
CA ILE A 133 3.99 -17.89 8.90
C ILE A 133 5.15 -17.59 9.86
N PHE A 134 4.88 -16.83 10.91
CA PHE A 134 5.87 -16.38 11.90
C PHE A 134 6.46 -17.52 12.74
N SER A 135 5.63 -18.48 13.16
CA SER A 135 6.05 -19.55 14.07
C SER A 135 6.98 -20.56 13.41
N PHE A 136 6.89 -20.71 12.11
CA PHE A 136 7.61 -21.77 11.38
C PHE A 136 8.87 -21.29 10.66
N ASP A 137 9.05 -19.97 10.44
CA ASP A 137 10.28 -19.47 9.81
C ASP A 137 10.85 -18.27 10.55
N THR A 138 11.79 -18.54 11.45
CA THR A 138 12.45 -17.53 12.27
C THR A 138 13.32 -16.57 11.47
N ARG A 139 13.74 -16.94 10.25
CA ARG A 139 14.57 -16.10 9.36
C ARG A 139 13.85 -14.80 8.95
N TYR A 140 12.52 -14.83 8.84
CA TYR A 140 11.73 -13.72 8.33
C TYR A 140 11.07 -12.87 9.43
N ARG A 141 11.32 -13.14 10.72
CA ARG A 141 10.66 -12.46 11.85
C ARG A 141 10.74 -10.94 11.76
N THR A 142 11.92 -10.41 11.52
CA THR A 142 12.13 -8.96 11.40
C THR A 142 11.29 -8.37 10.27
N GLY A 143 11.34 -8.99 9.08
CA GLY A 143 10.55 -8.55 7.92
C GLY A 143 9.04 -8.57 8.20
N ILE A 144 8.53 -9.63 8.86
CA ILE A 144 7.11 -9.76 9.22
C ILE A 144 6.70 -8.65 10.20
N ILE A 145 7.48 -8.40 11.27
CA ILE A 145 7.18 -7.36 12.24
C ILE A 145 7.13 -5.98 11.56
N ILE A 146 8.13 -5.65 10.75
CA ILE A 146 8.17 -4.37 10.02
C ILE A 146 6.99 -4.27 9.03
N GLY A 147 6.63 -5.36 8.32
CA GLY A 147 5.51 -5.40 7.40
C GLY A 147 4.15 -5.19 8.10
N VAL A 148 3.98 -5.77 9.28
CA VAL A 148 2.79 -5.55 10.12
C VAL A 148 2.71 -4.08 10.60
N LEU A 149 3.84 -3.49 11.02
CA LEU A 149 3.89 -2.06 11.37
C LEU A 149 3.57 -1.18 10.17
N SER A 150 4.08 -1.52 8.98
CA SER A 150 3.76 -0.85 7.71
C SER A 150 2.24 -0.87 7.45
N ALA A 151 1.59 -2.02 7.67
CA ALA A 151 0.15 -2.18 7.51
C ALA A 151 -0.65 -1.30 8.49
N ALA A 152 -0.22 -1.19 9.74
CA ALA A 152 -0.85 -0.32 10.73
C ALA A 152 -0.78 1.15 10.31
N VAL A 153 0.40 1.63 9.86
CA VAL A 153 0.59 3.01 9.39
C VAL A 153 -0.24 3.27 8.12
N CYS A 154 -0.28 2.32 7.17
CA CYS A 154 -1.09 2.45 5.96
C CYS A 154 -2.59 2.50 6.26
N SER A 155 -3.06 1.75 7.25
CA SER A 155 -4.45 1.84 7.71
C SER A 155 -4.79 3.24 8.22
N LEU A 156 -3.92 3.84 9.04
CA LEU A 156 -4.08 5.23 9.51
C LEU A 156 -4.10 6.21 8.33
N TYR A 157 -3.18 6.04 7.37
CA TYR A 157 -3.18 6.81 6.13
C TYR A 157 -4.51 6.71 5.39
N ALA A 158 -5.02 5.51 5.14
CA ALA A 158 -6.24 5.30 4.37
C ALA A 158 -7.46 5.96 5.03
N ILE A 159 -7.59 5.86 6.35
CA ILE A 159 -8.68 6.43 7.13
C ILE A 159 -8.61 7.97 7.12
N THR A 160 -7.44 8.54 7.41
CA THR A 160 -7.24 9.99 7.46
C THR A 160 -7.33 10.63 6.08
N ASN A 161 -6.80 9.99 5.04
CA ASN A 161 -6.86 10.46 3.65
C ASN A 161 -8.31 10.59 3.15
N LYS A 162 -9.20 9.65 3.53
CA LYS A 162 -10.62 9.69 3.17
C LYS A 162 -11.30 10.97 3.64
N THR A 163 -10.92 11.50 4.80
CA THR A 163 -11.47 12.75 5.35
C THR A 163 -10.74 13.99 4.83
N ALA A 164 -9.41 13.95 4.74
CA ALA A 164 -8.58 15.09 4.34
C ALA A 164 -8.78 15.49 2.88
N CYS A 165 -9.03 14.51 1.98
CA CYS A 165 -9.09 14.72 0.53
C CYS A 165 -10.53 14.82 -0.02
N LYS A 166 -11.58 14.77 0.83
CA LYS A 166 -12.98 14.69 0.42
C LYS A 166 -13.39 15.81 -0.54
N ASP A 167 -13.01 17.06 -0.24
CA ASP A 167 -13.48 18.26 -0.95
C ASP A 167 -12.44 18.81 -1.95
N ILE A 168 -11.47 18.01 -2.35
CA ILE A 168 -10.37 18.43 -3.22
C ILE A 168 -10.36 17.59 -4.50
N LYS A 169 -10.02 18.22 -5.63
CA LYS A 169 -9.80 17.49 -6.89
C LYS A 169 -8.72 16.43 -6.69
N SER A 170 -9.01 15.19 -7.08
CA SER A 170 -8.12 14.04 -6.80
C SER A 170 -6.68 14.22 -7.28
N ARG A 171 -6.46 14.90 -8.44
CA ARG A 171 -5.11 15.21 -8.93
C ARG A 171 -4.38 16.18 -7.99
N THR A 172 -5.07 17.22 -7.52
CA THR A 172 -4.53 18.18 -6.57
C THR A 172 -4.22 17.52 -5.23
N ALA A 173 -5.13 16.68 -4.74
CA ALA A 173 -4.92 15.92 -3.51
C ALA A 173 -3.69 15.01 -3.63
N LEU A 174 -3.55 14.29 -4.75
CA LEU A 174 -2.40 13.42 -4.98
C LEU A 174 -1.07 14.20 -5.04
N LEU A 175 -1.03 15.34 -5.73
CA LEU A 175 0.16 16.19 -5.76
C LEU A 175 0.59 16.60 -4.35
N TYR A 176 -0.34 17.11 -3.55
CA TYR A 176 -0.03 17.57 -2.20
C TYR A 176 0.22 16.43 -1.20
N LEU A 177 -0.32 15.24 -1.44
CA LEU A 177 0.08 14.02 -0.74
C LEU A 177 1.56 13.71 -0.98
N MET A 178 2.02 13.77 -2.25
CA MET A 178 3.43 13.52 -2.59
C MET A 178 4.35 14.60 -2.03
N VAL A 179 3.99 15.88 -2.16
CA VAL A 179 4.75 16.99 -1.57
C VAL A 179 4.83 16.87 -0.04
N GLY A 180 3.70 16.63 0.61
CA GLY A 180 3.65 16.44 2.05
C GLY A 180 4.41 15.20 2.52
N GLY A 181 4.32 14.11 1.76
CA GLY A 181 5.10 12.90 1.98
C GLY A 181 6.60 13.16 1.87
N LEU A 182 7.03 13.91 0.85
CA LEU A 182 8.44 14.28 0.66
C LEU A 182 8.97 15.09 1.85
N ILE A 183 8.23 16.11 2.28
CA ILE A 183 8.60 16.93 3.45
C ILE A 183 8.66 16.06 4.72
N GLY A 184 7.59 15.28 4.97
CA GLY A 184 7.48 14.46 6.17
C GLY A 184 8.54 13.35 6.23
N VAL A 185 8.78 12.65 5.12
CA VAL A 185 9.83 11.62 5.03
C VAL A 185 11.21 12.23 5.25
N SER A 186 11.50 13.42 4.68
CA SER A 186 12.77 14.11 4.92
C SER A 186 13.01 14.42 6.40
N ILE A 187 11.96 14.72 7.15
CA ILE A 187 12.05 14.93 8.61
C ILE A 187 12.19 13.59 9.35
N ILE A 188 11.49 12.54 8.92
CA ILE A 188 11.47 11.23 9.61
C ILE A 188 12.78 10.46 9.40
N ILE A 189 13.43 10.55 8.27
CA ILE A 189 14.62 9.75 7.91
C ILE A 189 15.71 9.79 9.01
N PRO A 190 16.14 10.94 9.56
CA PRO A 190 17.15 10.95 10.61
C PRO A 190 16.73 10.13 11.84
N PHE A 191 15.49 10.28 12.29
CA PHE A 191 14.97 9.54 13.46
C PHE A 191 14.82 8.05 13.17
N TYR A 192 14.37 7.70 11.98
CA TYR A 192 14.26 6.30 11.54
C TYR A 192 15.64 5.61 11.57
N LEU A 193 16.67 6.27 11.04
CA LEU A 193 18.02 5.73 10.99
C LEU A 193 18.71 5.64 12.36
N MET A 194 18.28 6.44 13.35
CA MET A 194 18.73 6.28 14.74
C MET A 194 18.18 5.00 15.39
N ILE A 195 16.96 4.59 15.03
CA ILE A 195 16.29 3.39 15.57
C ILE A 195 16.69 2.14 14.77
N TYR A 196 16.77 2.26 13.46
CA TYR A 196 17.08 1.19 12.52
C TYR A 196 18.24 1.61 11.60
N PRO A 197 19.49 1.48 12.08
CA PRO A 197 20.67 1.88 11.32
C PRO A 197 20.79 1.10 10.02
N SER A 198 21.08 1.80 8.93
CA SER A 198 21.29 1.18 7.63
C SER A 198 22.71 0.66 7.47
N ALA A 199 22.83 -0.57 6.98
CA ALA A 199 24.11 -1.10 6.51
C ALA A 199 24.53 -0.54 5.13
N GLN A 200 23.60 0.09 4.40
CA GLN A 200 23.83 0.70 3.09
C GLN A 200 23.98 2.21 3.20
N PRO A 201 24.75 2.85 2.30
CA PRO A 201 24.82 4.30 2.24
C PRO A 201 23.43 4.92 2.05
N VAL A 202 23.17 6.00 2.79
CA VAL A 202 21.90 6.73 2.77
C VAL A 202 22.03 7.97 1.91
N MET A 203 20.97 8.35 1.19
CA MET A 203 20.89 9.54 0.32
C MET A 203 21.93 9.54 -0.81
N VAL A 204 22.25 8.36 -1.31
CA VAL A 204 23.11 8.19 -2.50
C VAL A 204 22.32 8.58 -3.75
N ILE A 205 22.96 9.28 -4.68
CA ILE A 205 22.37 9.58 -6.00
C ILE A 205 22.15 8.26 -6.74
N PRO A 206 20.91 7.99 -7.20
CA PRO A 206 20.64 6.76 -7.93
C PRO A 206 21.28 6.81 -9.32
N GLU A 207 22.06 5.79 -9.64
CA GLU A 207 22.73 5.65 -10.91
C GLU A 207 22.34 4.31 -11.58
N GLY A 208 22.55 4.22 -12.89
CA GLY A 208 22.35 3.00 -13.65
C GLY A 208 20.94 2.40 -13.46
N ASP A 209 20.88 1.12 -13.14
CA ASP A 209 19.63 0.37 -12.99
C ASP A 209 18.74 0.91 -11.87
N ASN A 210 19.31 1.40 -10.78
CA ASN A 210 18.54 1.98 -9.68
C ASN A 210 17.74 3.19 -10.12
N LEU A 211 18.33 4.09 -10.92
CA LEU A 211 17.61 5.26 -11.45
C LEU A 211 16.47 4.81 -12.35
N TRP A 212 16.72 3.84 -13.23
CA TRP A 212 15.71 3.33 -14.16
C TRP A 212 14.52 2.69 -13.41
N TRP A 213 14.80 1.81 -12.44
CA TRP A 213 13.75 1.15 -11.65
C TRP A 213 12.96 2.14 -10.80
N LEU A 214 13.62 3.16 -10.24
CA LEU A 214 12.95 4.24 -9.50
C LEU A 214 12.02 5.07 -10.39
N LEU A 215 12.43 5.40 -11.61
CA LEU A 215 11.58 6.10 -12.57
C LEU A 215 10.37 5.25 -12.98
N CYS A 216 10.57 3.95 -13.23
CA CYS A 216 9.48 3.02 -13.49
C CYS A 216 8.51 2.93 -12.30
N LEU A 217 9.02 2.83 -11.08
CA LEU A 217 8.23 2.79 -9.85
C LEU A 217 7.41 4.09 -9.67
N ALA A 218 8.02 5.25 -9.88
CA ALA A 218 7.36 6.55 -9.75
C ALA A 218 6.29 6.74 -10.84
N LEU A 219 6.59 6.39 -12.09
CA LEU A 219 5.70 6.60 -13.22
C LEU A 219 4.54 5.59 -13.22
N PHE A 220 4.84 4.29 -13.16
CA PHE A 220 3.83 3.23 -13.30
C PHE A 220 3.13 2.90 -11.98
N CYS A 221 3.92 2.57 -10.93
CA CYS A 221 3.39 2.08 -9.66
C CYS A 221 3.02 3.20 -8.68
N THR A 222 3.19 4.47 -9.06
CA THR A 222 2.72 5.59 -8.25
C THR A 222 1.83 6.51 -9.07
N ALA A 223 2.34 7.27 -10.01
CA ALA A 223 1.53 8.20 -10.80
C ALA A 223 0.47 7.44 -11.63
N GLY A 224 0.87 6.42 -12.39
CA GLY A 224 -0.03 5.62 -13.23
C GLY A 224 -1.10 4.89 -12.43
N LEU A 225 -0.69 4.17 -11.39
CA LEU A 225 -1.58 3.42 -10.51
C LEU A 225 -2.66 4.35 -9.91
N TYR A 226 -2.26 5.44 -9.26
CA TYR A 226 -3.20 6.34 -8.60
C TYR A 226 -4.10 7.10 -9.59
N LEU A 227 -3.61 7.42 -10.79
CA LEU A 227 -4.46 7.98 -11.84
C LEU A 227 -5.54 6.99 -12.29
N LEU A 228 -5.17 5.73 -12.52
CA LEU A 228 -6.14 4.67 -12.85
C LEU A 228 -7.15 4.47 -11.73
N GLN A 229 -6.70 4.40 -10.48
CA GLN A 229 -7.56 4.26 -9.30
C GLN A 229 -8.60 5.38 -9.24
N ILE A 230 -8.21 6.63 -9.46
CA ILE A 230 -9.12 7.78 -9.48
C ILE A 230 -10.16 7.66 -10.59
N ILE A 231 -9.73 7.27 -11.81
CA ILE A 231 -10.63 7.10 -12.95
C ILE A 231 -11.66 6.01 -12.69
N VAL A 232 -11.23 4.91 -12.08
CA VAL A 232 -12.07 3.76 -11.76
C VAL A 232 -13.08 4.11 -10.66
N LEU A 233 -12.66 4.80 -9.61
CA LEU A 233 -13.54 5.23 -8.50
C LEU A 233 -14.67 6.16 -8.95
N LYS A 234 -14.53 6.85 -10.07
CA LYS A 234 -15.61 7.64 -10.67
C LYS A 234 -16.69 6.79 -11.36
N LYS A 235 -16.39 5.54 -11.69
CA LYS A 235 -17.28 4.66 -12.46
C LYS A 235 -17.77 3.45 -11.67
N LEU A 236 -16.96 2.98 -10.72
CA LEU A 236 -17.24 1.83 -9.88
C LEU A 236 -17.40 2.25 -8.42
N SER A 237 -18.13 1.42 -7.65
CA SER A 237 -18.25 1.67 -6.21
C SER A 237 -16.90 1.47 -5.52
N ALA A 238 -16.64 2.24 -4.46
CA ALA A 238 -15.44 2.07 -3.64
C ALA A 238 -15.30 0.63 -3.13
N PHE A 239 -16.43 -0.02 -2.83
CA PHE A 239 -16.47 -1.42 -2.45
C PHE A 239 -15.89 -2.34 -3.55
N THR A 240 -16.35 -2.21 -4.81
CA THR A 240 -15.85 -3.02 -5.92
C THR A 240 -14.35 -2.81 -6.14
N VAL A 241 -13.90 -1.57 -6.03
CA VAL A 241 -12.48 -1.23 -6.17
C VAL A 241 -11.66 -1.88 -5.06
N ASN A 242 -12.05 -1.70 -3.80
CA ASN A 242 -11.34 -2.30 -2.66
C ASN A 242 -11.35 -3.83 -2.70
N LEU A 243 -12.49 -4.43 -3.09
CA LEU A 243 -12.58 -5.88 -3.27
C LEU A 243 -11.55 -6.40 -4.27
N THR A 244 -11.38 -5.70 -5.39
CA THR A 244 -10.43 -6.10 -6.42
C THR A 244 -8.98 -5.88 -5.97
N TYR A 245 -8.69 -4.84 -5.17
CA TYR A 245 -7.36 -4.61 -4.59
C TYR A 245 -6.91 -5.72 -3.63
N ASN A 246 -7.84 -6.52 -3.09
CA ASN A 246 -7.47 -7.71 -2.31
C ASN A 246 -6.81 -8.82 -3.15
N LEU A 247 -6.81 -8.69 -4.48
CA LEU A 247 -6.02 -9.56 -5.37
C LEU A 247 -4.55 -9.11 -5.50
N GLU A 248 -4.18 -7.94 -4.99
CA GLU A 248 -2.79 -7.44 -5.03
C GLU A 248 -1.79 -8.46 -4.49
N PRO A 249 -1.97 -9.08 -3.29
CA PRO A 249 -1.07 -10.12 -2.80
C PRO A 249 -0.91 -11.29 -3.78
N CYS A 250 -2.00 -11.71 -4.43
CA CYS A 250 -1.95 -12.79 -5.41
C CYS A 250 -1.07 -12.42 -6.61
N TYR A 251 -1.26 -11.24 -7.18
CA TYR A 251 -0.44 -10.76 -8.30
C TYR A 251 1.02 -10.63 -7.89
N THR A 252 1.30 -10.03 -6.73
CA THR A 252 2.67 -9.82 -6.24
C THR A 252 3.39 -11.14 -6.03
N ILE A 253 2.73 -12.14 -5.41
CA ILE A 253 3.35 -13.45 -5.15
C ILE A 253 3.62 -14.18 -6.46
N LEU A 254 2.69 -14.17 -7.42
CA LEU A 254 2.91 -14.77 -8.74
C LEU A 254 4.09 -14.12 -9.46
N ILE A 255 4.20 -12.79 -9.41
CA ILE A 255 5.31 -12.03 -9.98
C ILE A 255 6.62 -12.39 -9.27
N ALA A 256 6.64 -12.45 -7.94
CA ALA A 256 7.82 -12.78 -7.14
C ALA A 256 8.30 -14.21 -7.41
N PHE A 257 7.39 -15.17 -7.57
CA PHE A 257 7.72 -16.54 -7.94
C PHE A 257 8.35 -16.62 -9.33
N ALA A 258 7.77 -15.90 -10.30
CA ALA A 258 8.28 -15.90 -11.68
C ALA A 258 9.61 -15.16 -11.81
N ALA A 259 9.77 -14.01 -11.13
CA ALA A 259 10.94 -13.14 -11.28
C ALA A 259 12.12 -13.56 -10.41
N PHE A 260 11.88 -14.10 -9.21
CA PHE A 260 12.94 -14.35 -8.20
C PHE A 260 13.03 -15.80 -7.74
N GLY A 261 12.12 -16.67 -8.18
CA GLY A 261 12.08 -18.08 -7.74
C GLY A 261 11.75 -18.26 -6.26
N GLU A 262 11.13 -17.26 -5.61
CA GLU A 262 10.85 -17.24 -4.16
C GLU A 262 10.00 -18.43 -3.71
N GLY A 263 9.21 -19.03 -4.59
CA GLY A 263 8.39 -20.21 -4.26
C GLY A 263 9.16 -21.43 -3.76
N ARG A 264 10.46 -21.52 -4.07
CA ARG A 264 11.33 -22.62 -3.62
C ARG A 264 11.82 -22.47 -2.19
N GLU A 265 11.76 -21.28 -1.64
CA GLU A 265 12.24 -20.93 -0.30
C GLU A 265 11.13 -21.01 0.76
N LEU A 266 9.86 -21.13 0.33
CA LEU A 266 8.70 -21.05 1.21
C LEU A 266 8.27 -22.45 1.66
N ASN A 267 7.99 -22.59 2.95
CA ASN A 267 7.52 -23.84 3.56
C ASN A 267 5.99 -23.99 3.48
N VAL A 268 5.48 -25.17 3.84
CA VAL A 268 4.03 -25.46 3.85
C VAL A 268 3.25 -24.48 4.72
N SER A 269 3.84 -24.05 5.84
CA SER A 269 3.19 -23.12 6.76
C SER A 269 2.95 -21.75 6.15
N PHE A 270 3.83 -21.31 5.25
CA PHE A 270 3.61 -20.10 4.46
C PHE A 270 2.33 -20.22 3.61
N TYR A 271 2.16 -21.33 2.89
CA TYR A 271 0.99 -21.54 2.04
C TYR A 271 -0.31 -21.65 2.86
N VAL A 272 -0.27 -22.28 4.02
CA VAL A 272 -1.41 -22.30 4.96
C VAL A 272 -1.72 -20.88 5.43
N GLY A 273 -0.73 -20.15 5.89
CA GLY A 273 -0.93 -18.78 6.40
C GLY A 273 -1.44 -17.81 5.33
N ILE A 274 -0.88 -17.84 4.12
CA ILE A 274 -1.36 -16.97 3.03
C ILE A 274 -2.79 -17.33 2.63
N THR A 275 -3.16 -18.62 2.60
CA THR A 275 -4.52 -19.06 2.30
C THR A 275 -5.50 -18.50 3.35
N MET A 276 -5.15 -18.53 4.63
CA MET A 276 -5.96 -17.94 5.69
C MET A 276 -6.10 -16.41 5.53
N VAL A 277 -5.04 -15.70 5.18
CA VAL A 277 -5.06 -14.26 4.94
C VAL A 277 -5.99 -13.93 3.76
N ILE A 278 -5.82 -14.59 2.63
CA ILE A 278 -6.66 -14.38 1.43
C ILE A 278 -8.12 -14.72 1.74
N LEU A 279 -8.40 -15.85 2.42
CA LEU A 279 -9.75 -16.25 2.80
C LEU A 279 -10.42 -15.21 3.69
N SER A 280 -9.72 -14.69 4.70
CA SER A 280 -10.20 -13.61 5.57
C SER A 280 -10.62 -12.39 4.76
N VAL A 281 -9.77 -11.96 3.84
CA VAL A 281 -10.00 -10.79 2.99
C VAL A 281 -11.23 -11.03 2.08
N VAL A 282 -11.34 -12.18 1.44
CA VAL A 282 -12.47 -12.51 0.57
C VAL A 282 -13.78 -12.56 1.37
N LEU A 283 -13.79 -13.24 2.52
CA LEU A 283 -14.96 -13.31 3.40
C LEU A 283 -15.39 -11.93 3.88
N GLN A 284 -14.45 -11.07 4.30
CA GLN A 284 -14.74 -9.69 4.72
C GLN A 284 -15.49 -8.91 3.63
N ASN A 285 -15.04 -9.04 2.39
CA ASN A 285 -15.64 -8.34 1.26
C ASN A 285 -17.02 -8.88 0.89
N LEU A 286 -17.22 -10.20 0.92
CA LEU A 286 -18.54 -10.81 0.68
C LEU A 286 -19.56 -10.37 1.75
N MET A 287 -19.14 -10.26 3.01
CA MET A 287 -20.03 -9.83 4.08
C MET A 287 -20.31 -8.32 4.05
N ALA A 288 -19.34 -7.50 3.65
CA ALA A 288 -19.55 -6.07 3.45
C ALA A 288 -20.54 -5.77 2.31
N SER A 289 -20.57 -6.58 1.25
CA SER A 289 -21.56 -6.45 0.17
C SER A 289 -22.98 -6.75 0.66
N ARG A 290 -23.18 -7.86 1.40
CA ARG A 290 -24.48 -8.25 1.95
C ARG A 290 -25.05 -7.19 2.92
N ARG A 291 -24.19 -6.53 3.74
CA ARG A 291 -24.64 -5.46 4.64
C ARG A 291 -25.19 -4.25 3.89
N LYS A 292 -24.61 -3.88 2.74
CA LYS A 292 -25.10 -2.78 1.91
C LYS A 292 -26.42 -3.09 1.23
N GLU A 293 -26.69 -4.32 0.86
CA GLU A 293 -27.97 -4.75 0.30
C GLU A 293 -29.10 -4.70 1.34
N ASN A 294 -28.80 -5.12 2.58
CA ASN A 294 -29.76 -5.08 3.69
C ASN A 294 -30.09 -3.66 4.20
N THR A 295 -29.22 -2.69 3.97
CA THR A 295 -29.45 -1.28 4.38
C THR A 295 -30.23 -0.50 3.31
N LYS A 296 -30.42 -1.08 2.11
CA LYS A 296 -31.21 -0.50 1.01
C LYS A 296 -32.65 -1.04 0.93
N LYS A 297 -32.96 -2.08 1.70
CA LYS A 297 -34.32 -2.56 1.95
C LYS A 297 -34.86 -1.95 3.25
#